data_5f432aeb3f641ebd0b038aeaf1264e00
#
_entry.id   5f432aeb3f641ebd0b038aeaf1264e00
#
_cell.length_a   1.000
_cell.length_b   1.000
_cell.length_c   1.000
_cell.angle_alpha   90.00
_cell.angle_beta   90.00
_cell.angle_gamma   90.00
#
_symmetry.space_group_name_H-M   'P 1'
#
loop_
_entity.id
_entity.type
_entity.pdbx_description
1 polymer ?
#
loop_
_entity_poly.entity_id
_entity_poly.type
_entity_poly.pdbx_seq_one_letter_code
_entity_poly.pdbx_strand_id
1 'polypeptide(L)'
;MSKKGMFFTLIAIILVTSVILSFNLAVQYKNYNKMKVVETRTMTMDNYVNNVQRDMQRALYISTFRALVSIDNRIITNHTFVSDSKDAFDEAIIDGTLDGYPLPLMQNQTIPEWEDKVESKAAKSGFILNVTTSEISIKHTSPWKLESVATLDMELTDNYDTAYWNLTSMNISSTISILGFEDPLFSMNTNGKISRMISSLKSCNNVSS
;
A
#
# COMPACT_ATOMS: atom_id res chain seq x y z
N MET A 1 65.09 22.92 41.05
CA MET A 1 64.28 21.79 40.58
C MET A 1 65.17 20.78 39.86
N SER A 2 65.15 19.54 40.28
CA SER A 2 66.03 18.50 39.70
C SER A 2 65.48 18.21 38.22
N LYS A 3 66.37 18.20 37.25
CA LYS A 3 66.05 17.85 35.84
C LYS A 3 65.31 16.52 35.72
N LYS A 4 65.49 15.60 36.65
CA LYS A 4 64.79 14.31 36.70
C LYS A 4 63.30 14.46 37.04
N GLY A 5 62.92 15.36 37.97
CA GLY A 5 61.52 15.60 38.30
C GLY A 5 60.69 16.18 37.15
N MET A 6 61.30 17.07 36.38
CA MET A 6 60.63 17.69 35.21
C MET A 6 60.35 16.68 34.07
N PHE A 7 61.22 15.67 33.91
CA PHE A 7 61.02 14.59 32.93
C PHE A 7 59.88 13.65 33.35
N PHE A 8 59.76 13.30 34.63
CA PHE A 8 58.63 12.47 35.13
C PHE A 8 57.28 13.17 35.03
N THR A 9 57.22 14.48 35.28
CA THR A 9 55.95 15.24 35.13
C THR A 9 55.52 15.31 33.69
N LEU A 10 56.46 15.45 32.74
CA LEU A 10 56.17 15.48 31.31
C LEU A 10 55.61 14.13 30.80
N ILE A 11 56.20 13.02 31.23
CA ILE A 11 55.72 11.66 30.93
C ILE A 11 54.33 11.46 31.53
N ALA A 12 54.08 11.89 32.78
CA ALA A 12 52.76 11.76 33.42
C ALA A 12 51.69 12.54 32.67
N ILE A 13 51.98 13.77 32.20
CA ILE A 13 51.06 14.57 31.40
C ILE A 13 50.73 13.88 30.09
N ILE A 14 51.74 13.37 29.37
CA ILE A 14 51.53 12.65 28.10
C ILE A 14 50.65 11.39 28.32
N LEU A 15 50.90 10.66 29.40
CA LEU A 15 50.13 9.46 29.73
C LEU A 15 48.65 9.81 30.04
N VAL A 16 48.41 10.81 30.87
CA VAL A 16 47.07 11.26 31.24
C VAL A 16 46.33 11.80 29.97
N THR A 17 46.98 12.61 29.16
CA THR A 17 46.36 13.13 27.89
C THR A 17 46.06 12.00 26.92
N SER A 18 46.89 10.99 26.78
CA SER A 18 46.66 9.81 25.96
C SER A 18 45.46 9.00 26.44
N VAL A 19 45.30 8.81 27.74
CA VAL A 19 44.12 8.11 28.31
C VAL A 19 42.86 8.92 28.08
N ILE A 20 42.85 10.22 28.31
CA ILE A 20 41.69 11.10 28.05
C ILE A 20 41.30 11.07 26.56
N LEU A 21 42.29 11.14 25.67
CA LEU A 21 42.06 11.06 24.23
C LEU A 21 41.43 9.73 23.81
N SER A 22 41.92 8.61 24.34
CA SER A 22 41.37 7.28 24.11
C SER A 22 39.90 7.17 24.55
N PHE A 23 39.55 7.68 25.71
CA PHE A 23 38.16 7.71 26.17
C PHE A 23 37.26 8.55 25.26
N ASN A 24 37.70 9.74 24.86
CA ASN A 24 36.97 10.59 23.96
C ASN A 24 36.72 9.90 22.61
N LEU A 25 37.74 9.27 22.03
CA LEU A 25 37.58 8.53 20.77
C LEU A 25 36.63 7.33 20.92
N ALA A 26 36.65 6.61 22.00
CA ALA A 26 35.75 5.48 22.27
C ALA A 26 34.29 5.96 22.37
N VAL A 27 34.05 7.08 23.07
CA VAL A 27 32.70 7.67 23.17
C VAL A 27 32.19 8.17 21.82
N GLN A 28 33.02 8.88 21.06
CA GLN A 28 32.68 9.34 19.72
C GLN A 28 32.36 8.19 18.77
N TYR A 29 33.15 7.12 18.79
CA TYR A 29 32.91 5.93 17.98
C TYR A 29 31.59 5.24 18.33
N LYS A 30 31.26 5.13 19.63
CA LYS A 30 29.99 4.58 20.10
C LYS A 30 28.81 5.40 19.65
N ASN A 31 28.89 6.73 19.72
CA ASN A 31 27.85 7.64 19.29
C ASN A 31 27.67 7.62 17.76
N TYR A 32 28.75 7.58 17.00
CA TYR A 32 28.72 7.46 15.55
C TYR A 32 28.03 6.16 15.11
N ASN A 33 28.36 5.02 15.74
CA ASN A 33 27.72 3.75 15.42
C ASN A 33 26.22 3.74 15.74
N LYS A 34 25.81 4.34 16.87
CA LYS A 34 24.40 4.48 17.21
C LYS A 34 23.67 5.32 16.16
N MET A 35 24.23 6.47 15.78
CA MET A 35 23.64 7.35 14.78
C MET A 35 23.49 6.66 13.42
N LYS A 36 24.49 5.89 13.00
CA LYS A 36 24.46 5.12 11.77
C LYS A 36 23.38 4.01 11.77
N VAL A 37 23.18 3.35 12.91
CA VAL A 37 22.12 2.36 13.06
C VAL A 37 20.76 3.02 12.94
N VAL A 38 20.52 4.16 13.61
CA VAL A 38 19.26 4.90 13.51
C VAL A 38 19.02 5.39 12.08
N GLU A 39 20.03 5.96 11.42
CA GLU A 39 19.94 6.39 10.04
C GLU A 39 19.54 5.24 9.10
N THR A 40 20.22 4.11 9.18
CA THR A 40 19.90 2.93 8.37
C THR A 40 18.48 2.44 8.62
N ARG A 41 18.07 2.43 9.90
CA ARG A 41 16.71 2.00 10.28
C ARG A 41 15.65 2.93 9.72
N THR A 42 15.86 4.24 9.86
CA THR A 42 14.98 5.29 9.32
C THR A 42 14.82 5.16 7.80
N MET A 43 15.93 4.98 7.07
CA MET A 43 15.88 4.76 5.62
C MET A 43 15.13 3.46 5.25
N THR A 44 15.30 2.41 6.03
CA THR A 44 14.59 1.14 5.80
C THR A 44 13.08 1.31 5.98
N MET A 45 12.67 2.05 7.02
CA MET A 45 11.26 2.35 7.29
C MET A 45 10.66 3.24 6.19
N ASP A 46 11.37 4.27 5.75
CA ASP A 46 10.92 5.13 4.64
C ASP A 46 10.71 4.31 3.36
N ASN A 47 11.65 3.44 3.02
CA ASN A 47 11.52 2.53 1.89
C ASN A 47 10.33 1.57 2.06
N TYR A 48 10.06 1.12 3.30
CA TYR A 48 8.94 0.25 3.60
C TYR A 48 7.61 0.97 3.39
N VAL A 49 7.47 2.21 3.88
CA VAL A 49 6.30 3.07 3.65
C VAL A 49 6.02 3.24 2.15
N ASN A 50 7.03 3.61 1.38
CA ASN A 50 6.91 3.77 -0.07
C ASN A 50 6.49 2.46 -0.77
N ASN A 51 6.97 1.31 -0.28
CA ASN A 51 6.58 0.01 -0.82
C ASN A 51 5.14 -0.34 -0.48
N VAL A 52 4.67 -0.06 0.73
CA VAL A 52 3.27 -0.27 1.14
C VAL A 52 2.33 0.58 0.27
N GLN A 53 2.66 1.83 0.02
CA GLN A 53 1.86 2.71 -0.86
C GLN A 53 1.72 2.14 -2.28
N ARG A 54 2.82 1.66 -2.86
CA ARG A 54 2.80 1.02 -4.20
C ARG A 54 2.05 -0.30 -4.21
N ASP A 55 2.17 -1.08 -3.14
CA ASP A 55 1.47 -2.34 -3.00
C ASP A 55 -0.04 -2.11 -2.82
N MET A 56 -0.44 -1.06 -2.06
CA MET A 56 -1.84 -0.63 -1.94
C MET A 56 -2.44 -0.25 -3.30
N GLN A 57 -1.72 0.51 -4.12
CA GLN A 57 -2.19 0.86 -5.46
C GLN A 57 -2.47 -0.39 -6.31
N ARG A 58 -1.60 -1.40 -6.21
CA ARG A 58 -1.77 -2.68 -6.90
C ARG A 58 -2.92 -3.50 -6.31
N ALA A 59 -3.03 -3.55 -4.98
CA ALA A 59 -4.12 -4.23 -4.29
C ALA A 59 -5.47 -3.61 -4.67
N LEU A 60 -5.56 -2.28 -4.64
CA LEU A 60 -6.74 -1.55 -5.05
C LEU A 60 -7.16 -1.85 -6.51
N TYR A 61 -6.17 -1.92 -7.42
CA TYR A 61 -6.43 -2.34 -8.80
C TYR A 61 -7.03 -3.74 -8.87
N ILE A 62 -6.39 -4.69 -8.21
CA ILE A 62 -6.80 -6.11 -8.26
C ILE A 62 -8.17 -6.29 -7.62
N SER A 63 -8.38 -5.74 -6.43
CA SER A 63 -9.65 -5.86 -5.70
C SER A 63 -10.79 -5.20 -6.46
N THR A 64 -10.58 -3.98 -6.98
CA THR A 64 -11.58 -3.28 -7.80
C THR A 64 -11.92 -4.05 -9.07
N PHE A 65 -10.91 -4.52 -9.81
CA PHE A 65 -11.14 -5.30 -11.03
C PHE A 65 -11.96 -6.57 -10.74
N ARG A 66 -11.61 -7.30 -9.70
CA ARG A 66 -12.31 -8.54 -9.31
C ARG A 66 -13.72 -8.27 -8.79
N ALA A 67 -13.91 -7.20 -8.01
CA ALA A 67 -15.23 -6.78 -7.54
C ALA A 67 -16.15 -6.48 -8.72
N LEU A 68 -15.68 -5.67 -9.67
CA LEU A 68 -16.46 -5.31 -10.86
C LEU A 68 -16.82 -6.54 -11.71
N VAL A 69 -15.87 -7.45 -11.98
CA VAL A 69 -16.14 -8.68 -12.73
C VAL A 69 -17.11 -9.59 -11.95
N SER A 70 -17.00 -9.64 -10.63
CA SER A 70 -17.89 -10.46 -9.79
C SER A 70 -19.33 -9.93 -9.80
N ILE A 71 -19.48 -8.60 -9.68
CA ILE A 71 -20.79 -7.93 -9.75
C ILE A 71 -21.41 -8.15 -11.14
N ASP A 72 -20.64 -7.94 -12.20
CA ASP A 72 -21.08 -8.16 -13.58
C ASP A 72 -21.56 -9.61 -13.79
N ASN A 73 -20.75 -10.58 -13.43
CA ASN A 73 -21.13 -12.00 -13.49
C ASN A 73 -22.39 -12.31 -12.68
N ARG A 74 -22.58 -11.67 -11.53
CA ARG A 74 -23.77 -11.88 -10.69
C ARG A 74 -25.01 -11.32 -11.35
N ILE A 75 -24.95 -10.12 -11.94
CA ILE A 75 -26.03 -9.50 -12.70
C ILE A 75 -26.43 -10.39 -13.88
N ILE A 76 -25.45 -10.88 -14.63
CA ILE A 76 -25.69 -11.73 -15.80
C ILE A 76 -26.32 -13.06 -15.40
N THR A 77 -25.82 -13.69 -14.32
CA THR A 77 -26.31 -15.00 -13.88
C THR A 77 -27.71 -14.94 -13.27
N ASN A 78 -27.97 -13.91 -12.47
CA ASN A 78 -29.26 -13.77 -11.76
C ASN A 78 -30.32 -13.03 -12.58
N HIS A 79 -29.95 -12.39 -13.68
CA HIS A 79 -30.81 -11.53 -14.49
C HIS A 79 -31.47 -10.40 -13.68
N THR A 80 -30.78 -9.89 -12.67
CA THR A 80 -31.24 -8.78 -11.82
C THR A 80 -30.13 -7.75 -11.65
N PHE A 81 -30.51 -6.46 -11.79
CA PHE A 81 -29.57 -5.38 -11.49
C PHE A 81 -29.41 -5.20 -9.99
N VAL A 82 -28.26 -4.67 -9.58
CA VAL A 82 -28.04 -4.21 -8.21
C VAL A 82 -28.88 -2.96 -7.96
N SER A 83 -29.41 -2.83 -6.75
CA SER A 83 -30.27 -1.69 -6.36
C SER A 83 -29.47 -0.38 -6.27
N ASP A 84 -28.28 -0.45 -5.70
CA ASP A 84 -27.31 0.63 -5.63
C ASP A 84 -25.92 0.10 -6.03
N SER A 85 -25.34 0.74 -7.04
CA SER A 85 -24.04 0.32 -7.56
C SER A 85 -22.88 0.67 -6.62
N LYS A 86 -23.03 1.73 -5.81
CA LYS A 86 -22.02 2.12 -4.83
C LYS A 86 -22.01 1.15 -3.67
N ASP A 87 -23.17 0.87 -3.09
CA ASP A 87 -23.28 -0.07 -1.96
C ASP A 87 -22.81 -1.47 -2.36
N ALA A 88 -23.19 -1.92 -3.57
CA ALA A 88 -22.75 -3.20 -4.12
C ALA A 88 -21.23 -3.27 -4.32
N PHE A 89 -20.62 -2.18 -4.76
CA PHE A 89 -19.18 -2.10 -4.91
C PHE A 89 -18.46 -2.10 -3.55
N ASP A 90 -18.96 -1.31 -2.60
CA ASP A 90 -18.39 -1.21 -1.25
C ASP A 90 -18.48 -2.57 -0.54
N GLU A 91 -19.63 -3.25 -0.58
CA GLU A 91 -19.81 -4.61 -0.04
C GLU A 91 -18.84 -5.60 -0.72
N ALA A 92 -18.73 -5.56 -2.03
CA ALA A 92 -17.85 -6.48 -2.76
C ALA A 92 -16.37 -6.30 -2.41
N ILE A 93 -15.88 -5.06 -2.28
CA ILE A 93 -14.45 -4.78 -2.08
C ILE A 93 -14.03 -4.93 -0.63
N ILE A 94 -14.96 -4.72 0.33
CA ILE A 94 -14.69 -4.80 1.77
C ILE A 94 -15.01 -6.20 2.29
N ASP A 95 -16.23 -6.70 2.04
CA ASP A 95 -16.72 -7.95 2.62
C ASP A 95 -16.52 -9.15 1.68
N GLY A 96 -16.27 -8.91 0.40
CA GLY A 96 -16.16 -9.98 -0.59
C GLY A 96 -17.50 -10.65 -0.91
N THR A 97 -18.62 -9.96 -0.64
CA THR A 97 -19.98 -10.44 -0.83
C THR A 97 -20.79 -9.49 -1.72
N LEU A 98 -21.94 -9.92 -2.17
CA LEU A 98 -22.96 -9.11 -2.82
C LEU A 98 -24.34 -9.61 -2.38
N ASP A 99 -25.16 -8.71 -1.78
CA ASP A 99 -26.42 -9.06 -1.13
C ASP A 99 -26.24 -10.20 -0.10
N GLY A 100 -25.10 -10.21 0.65
CA GLY A 100 -24.74 -11.24 1.63
C GLY A 100 -24.26 -12.57 1.02
N TYR A 101 -24.16 -12.70 -0.29
CA TYR A 101 -23.66 -13.91 -0.94
C TYR A 101 -22.17 -13.77 -1.29
N PRO A 102 -21.33 -14.77 -0.98
CA PRO A 102 -19.90 -14.70 -1.24
C PRO A 102 -19.59 -14.62 -2.75
N LEU A 103 -18.64 -13.78 -3.08
CA LEU A 103 -18.12 -13.63 -4.44
C LEU A 103 -16.82 -14.43 -4.57
N PRO A 104 -16.80 -15.52 -5.37
CA PRO A 104 -15.64 -16.43 -5.43
C PRO A 104 -14.34 -15.72 -5.88
N LEU A 105 -14.41 -14.70 -6.74
CA LEU A 105 -13.23 -13.97 -7.21
C LEU A 105 -12.68 -13.02 -6.15
N MET A 106 -13.46 -12.68 -5.12
CA MET A 106 -13.03 -11.80 -4.03
C MET A 106 -12.37 -12.56 -2.88
N GLN A 107 -12.42 -13.88 -2.87
CA GLN A 107 -11.80 -14.69 -1.83
C GLN A 107 -10.30 -14.39 -1.71
N ASN A 108 -9.85 -13.97 -0.53
CA ASN A 108 -8.49 -13.54 -0.22
C ASN A 108 -8.00 -12.32 -1.03
N GLN A 109 -8.92 -11.49 -1.53
CA GLN A 109 -8.62 -10.33 -2.37
C GLN A 109 -9.36 -9.06 -1.95
N THR A 110 -10.00 -9.05 -0.78
CA THR A 110 -10.60 -7.86 -0.20
C THR A 110 -9.53 -6.90 0.33
N ILE A 111 -9.88 -5.64 0.52
CA ILE A 111 -8.94 -4.65 1.08
C ILE A 111 -8.56 -4.98 2.52
N PRO A 112 -9.49 -5.35 3.44
CA PRO A 112 -9.12 -5.77 4.78
C PRO A 112 -8.15 -6.97 4.81
N GLU A 113 -8.35 -7.97 3.94
CA GLU A 113 -7.41 -9.10 3.83
C GLU A 113 -6.03 -8.69 3.32
N TRP A 114 -5.93 -7.65 2.50
CA TRP A 114 -4.65 -7.06 2.11
C TRP A 114 -3.99 -6.35 3.29
N GLU A 115 -4.74 -5.57 4.09
CA GLU A 115 -4.26 -4.91 5.30
C GLU A 115 -3.60 -5.91 6.25
N ASP A 116 -4.32 -6.99 6.60
CA ASP A 116 -3.82 -8.09 7.44
C ASP A 116 -2.49 -8.69 6.90
N LYS A 117 -2.41 -8.90 5.58
CA LYS A 117 -1.21 -9.46 4.94
C LYS A 117 -0.02 -8.53 5.03
N VAL A 118 -0.22 -7.23 4.86
CA VAL A 118 0.86 -6.23 4.91
C VAL A 118 1.35 -6.05 6.35
N GLU A 119 0.44 -5.99 7.33
CA GLU A 119 0.78 -5.94 8.75
C GLU A 119 1.56 -7.18 9.19
N SER A 120 1.12 -8.37 8.78
CA SER A 120 1.85 -9.62 9.04
C SER A 120 3.26 -9.62 8.43
N LYS A 121 3.45 -9.03 7.25
CA LYS A 121 4.77 -8.89 6.62
C LYS A 121 5.64 -7.88 7.36
N ALA A 122 5.06 -6.77 7.84
CA ALA A 122 5.75 -5.77 8.64
C ALA A 122 6.31 -6.39 9.92
N ALA A 123 5.49 -7.16 10.64
CA ALA A 123 5.89 -7.84 11.86
C ALA A 123 7.10 -8.77 11.65
N LYS A 124 7.14 -9.51 10.52
CA LYS A 124 8.28 -10.35 10.14
C LYS A 124 9.56 -9.55 9.83
N SER A 125 9.40 -8.28 9.45
CA SER A 125 10.51 -7.37 9.17
C SER A 125 10.97 -6.57 10.40
N GLY A 126 10.35 -6.81 11.56
CA GLY A 126 10.66 -6.13 12.82
C GLY A 126 10.05 -4.74 12.91
N PHE A 127 8.90 -4.54 12.27
CA PHE A 127 8.08 -3.33 12.35
C PHE A 127 6.70 -3.64 12.90
N ILE A 128 6.12 -2.69 13.58
CA ILE A 128 4.71 -2.67 13.95
C ILE A 128 4.04 -1.71 12.95
N LEU A 129 3.21 -2.26 12.09
CA LEU A 129 2.44 -1.51 11.11
C LEU A 129 0.97 -1.64 11.46
N ASN A 130 0.26 -0.52 11.45
CA ASN A 130 -1.18 -0.44 11.51
C ASN A 130 -1.65 0.31 10.26
N VAL A 131 -2.45 -0.33 9.43
CA VAL A 131 -2.98 0.24 8.18
C VAL A 131 -4.49 0.15 8.25
N THR A 132 -5.16 1.26 7.93
CA THR A 132 -6.62 1.30 7.89
C THR A 132 -7.08 2.08 6.67
N THR A 133 -7.95 1.47 5.89
CA THR A 133 -8.62 2.14 4.78
C THR A 133 -9.95 2.70 5.27
N SER A 134 -10.06 4.03 5.30
CA SER A 134 -11.22 4.73 5.84
C SER A 134 -12.34 4.93 4.83
N GLU A 135 -12.02 5.08 3.55
CA GLU A 135 -12.99 5.30 2.48
C GLU A 135 -12.48 4.70 1.18
N ILE A 136 -13.37 4.04 0.45
CA ILE A 136 -13.13 3.58 -0.93
C ILE A 136 -14.24 4.16 -1.79
N SER A 137 -13.90 4.71 -2.95
CA SER A 137 -14.86 5.25 -3.89
C SER A 137 -14.48 4.89 -5.31
N ILE A 138 -15.49 4.79 -6.17
CA ILE A 138 -15.31 4.53 -7.60
C ILE A 138 -16.01 5.60 -8.43
N LYS A 139 -15.36 6.08 -9.47
CA LYS A 139 -15.90 7.09 -10.36
C LYS A 139 -15.50 6.86 -11.81
N HIS A 140 -16.34 7.30 -12.74
CA HIS A 140 -15.99 7.32 -14.15
C HIS A 140 -15.02 8.47 -14.45
N THR A 141 -13.88 8.16 -15.06
CA THR A 141 -12.92 9.15 -15.56
C THR A 141 -13.04 9.31 -17.08
N SER A 142 -13.55 8.30 -17.75
CA SER A 142 -13.87 8.33 -19.17
C SER A 142 -14.92 7.25 -19.48
N PRO A 143 -15.54 7.23 -20.67
CA PRO A 143 -16.54 6.20 -21.02
C PRO A 143 -16.06 4.76 -20.85
N TRP A 144 -14.75 4.53 -20.88
CA TRP A 144 -14.16 3.19 -20.85
C TRP A 144 -13.22 2.94 -19.65
N LYS A 145 -13.17 3.90 -18.73
CA LYS A 145 -12.28 3.82 -17.58
C LYS A 145 -12.98 4.25 -16.30
N LEU A 146 -12.78 3.44 -15.28
CA LEU A 146 -13.14 3.73 -13.90
C LEU A 146 -11.87 4.05 -13.11
N GLU A 147 -11.96 4.96 -12.16
CA GLU A 147 -10.95 5.23 -11.18
C GLU A 147 -11.48 4.84 -9.80
N SER A 148 -10.78 3.97 -9.13
CA SER A 148 -11.01 3.67 -7.72
C SER A 148 -10.02 4.48 -6.89
N VAL A 149 -10.52 5.11 -5.84
CA VAL A 149 -9.74 5.92 -4.89
C VAL A 149 -9.97 5.37 -3.51
N ALA A 150 -8.89 5.12 -2.78
CA ALA A 150 -8.93 4.72 -1.38
C ALA A 150 -8.20 5.76 -0.52
N THR A 151 -8.77 6.10 0.63
CA THR A 151 -8.13 6.93 1.64
C THR A 151 -7.53 6.02 2.71
N LEU A 152 -6.22 6.11 2.89
CA LEU A 152 -5.43 5.25 3.74
C LEU A 152 -4.81 6.02 4.90
N ASP A 153 -4.95 5.49 6.10
CA ASP A 153 -4.20 5.89 7.28
C ASP A 153 -3.17 4.82 7.61
N MET A 154 -1.94 5.23 7.93
CA MET A 154 -0.85 4.30 8.18
C MET A 154 0.04 4.78 9.32
N GLU A 155 0.22 3.91 10.31
CA GLU A 155 1.17 4.10 11.41
C GLU A 155 2.23 3.01 11.36
N LEU A 156 3.49 3.41 11.31
CA LEU A 156 4.63 2.49 11.30
C LEU A 156 5.58 2.81 12.43
N THR A 157 5.81 1.84 13.31
CA THR A 157 6.73 1.94 14.44
C THR A 157 7.80 0.87 14.34
N ASP A 158 9.02 1.22 14.68
CA ASP A 158 10.10 0.25 14.86
C ASP A 158 9.95 -0.47 16.20
N ASN A 159 10.19 -1.78 16.25
CA ASN A 159 10.13 -2.58 17.49
C ASN A 159 11.07 -2.09 18.62
N TYR A 160 12.01 -1.21 18.31
CA TYR A 160 12.94 -0.61 19.26
C TYR A 160 12.61 0.83 19.60
N ASP A 161 11.44 1.35 19.18
CA ASP A 161 11.01 2.74 19.36
C ASP A 161 12.03 3.78 18.87
N THR A 162 12.83 3.42 17.87
CA THR A 162 13.85 4.32 17.33
C THR A 162 13.30 5.31 16.31
N ALA A 163 12.18 4.97 15.67
CA ALA A 163 11.52 5.81 14.67
C ALA A 163 10.03 5.47 14.57
N TYR A 164 9.25 6.50 14.22
CA TYR A 164 7.80 6.44 14.08
C TYR A 164 7.36 7.23 12.86
N TRP A 165 6.47 6.66 12.05
CA TRP A 165 5.79 7.31 10.93
C TRP A 165 4.29 7.29 11.17
N ASN A 166 3.66 8.44 11.01
CA ASN A 166 2.21 8.55 11.00
C ASN A 166 1.80 9.33 9.74
N LEU A 167 1.10 8.67 8.86
CA LEU A 167 0.61 9.20 7.61
C LEU A 167 -0.90 9.06 7.61
N THR A 168 -1.60 10.18 7.55
CA THR A 168 -3.05 10.23 7.60
C THR A 168 -3.63 10.76 6.30
N SER A 169 -4.81 10.26 5.93
CA SER A 169 -5.60 10.71 4.78
C SER A 169 -4.84 10.67 3.44
N MET A 170 -4.04 9.63 3.24
CA MET A 170 -3.36 9.41 1.97
C MET A 170 -4.33 8.89 0.92
N ASN A 171 -4.50 9.64 -0.17
CA ASN A 171 -5.31 9.20 -1.28
C ASN A 171 -4.47 8.37 -2.26
N ILE A 172 -4.87 7.13 -2.46
CA ILE A 172 -4.28 6.22 -3.43
C ILE A 172 -5.33 5.90 -4.49
N SER A 173 -4.98 6.05 -5.75
CA SER A 173 -5.89 5.79 -6.84
C SER A 173 -5.38 4.72 -7.80
N SER A 174 -6.32 4.03 -8.43
CA SER A 174 -6.05 3.06 -9.46
C SER A 174 -7.07 3.17 -10.59
N THR A 175 -6.62 3.08 -11.83
CA THR A 175 -7.48 3.18 -13.01
C THR A 175 -7.70 1.81 -13.64
N ILE A 176 -8.95 1.44 -13.85
CA ILE A 176 -9.39 0.17 -14.42
C ILE A 176 -10.05 0.42 -15.77
N SER A 177 -9.67 -0.33 -16.80
CA SER A 177 -10.37 -0.34 -18.09
C SER A 177 -11.50 -1.36 -18.03
N ILE A 178 -12.71 -0.93 -18.42
CA ILE A 178 -13.86 -1.81 -18.57
C ILE A 178 -13.99 -2.39 -20.00
N LEU A 179 -13.04 -2.07 -20.88
CA LEU A 179 -12.99 -2.69 -22.20
C LEU A 179 -12.74 -4.19 -22.07
N GLY A 180 -13.56 -4.98 -22.72
CA GLY A 180 -13.53 -6.42 -22.65
C GLY A 180 -14.36 -7.03 -21.52
N PHE A 181 -15.04 -6.21 -20.69
CA PHE A 181 -16.11 -6.71 -19.82
C PHE A 181 -17.32 -7.08 -20.64
N GLU A 182 -18.11 -8.02 -20.15
CA GLU A 182 -19.42 -8.30 -20.75
C GLU A 182 -20.37 -7.13 -20.50
N ASP A 183 -21.22 -6.80 -21.48
CA ASP A 183 -22.26 -5.79 -21.31
C ASP A 183 -23.51 -6.46 -20.72
N PRO A 184 -23.82 -6.25 -19.43
CA PRO A 184 -24.90 -6.94 -18.76
C PRO A 184 -26.27 -6.59 -19.35
N LEU A 185 -26.43 -5.40 -19.95
CA LEU A 185 -27.69 -4.99 -20.63
C LEU A 185 -28.03 -5.93 -21.76
N PHE A 186 -27.07 -6.35 -22.57
CA PHE A 186 -27.30 -7.29 -23.68
C PHE A 186 -27.65 -8.68 -23.17
N SER A 187 -26.93 -9.17 -22.22
CA SER A 187 -27.19 -10.49 -21.63
C SER A 187 -28.57 -10.57 -20.99
N MET A 188 -28.95 -9.56 -20.20
CA MET A 188 -30.24 -9.50 -19.55
C MET A 188 -31.42 -9.39 -20.53
N ASN A 189 -31.32 -8.50 -21.52
CA ASN A 189 -32.39 -8.29 -22.49
C ASN A 189 -32.60 -9.50 -23.40
N THR A 190 -31.65 -10.39 -23.50
CA THR A 190 -31.72 -11.60 -24.34
C THR A 190 -31.90 -12.88 -23.55
N ASN A 191 -32.10 -12.79 -22.21
CA ASN A 191 -32.13 -13.93 -21.30
C ASN A 191 -30.89 -14.82 -21.43
N GLY A 192 -29.72 -14.21 -21.50
CA GLY A 192 -28.43 -14.89 -21.62
C GLY A 192 -28.12 -15.49 -22.99
N LYS A 193 -28.97 -15.26 -24.02
CA LYS A 193 -28.76 -15.82 -25.37
C LYS A 193 -27.69 -15.12 -26.17
N ILE A 194 -27.41 -13.85 -25.87
CA ILE A 194 -26.44 -13.02 -26.58
C ILE A 194 -25.53 -12.37 -25.54
N SER A 195 -24.23 -12.59 -25.68
CA SER A 195 -23.20 -11.86 -24.94
C SER A 195 -22.53 -10.85 -25.84
N ARG A 196 -22.27 -9.65 -25.34
CA ARG A 196 -21.55 -8.59 -26.01
C ARG A 196 -20.48 -8.01 -25.10
N MET A 197 -19.26 -7.94 -25.62
CA MET A 197 -18.17 -7.30 -24.92
C MET A 197 -18.15 -5.80 -25.14
N ILE A 198 -17.88 -5.05 -24.08
CA ILE A 198 -17.68 -3.60 -24.14
C ILE A 198 -16.43 -3.33 -24.98
N SER A 199 -16.59 -2.57 -26.07
CA SER A 199 -15.50 -2.19 -26.95
C SER A 199 -15.50 -0.70 -27.25
N SER A 200 -14.32 -0.12 -27.49
CA SER A 200 -14.24 1.25 -28.00
C SER A 200 -14.80 1.33 -29.41
N LEU A 201 -15.51 2.42 -29.72
CA LEU A 201 -15.91 2.71 -31.10
C LEU A 201 -14.65 2.74 -31.98
N LYS A 202 -14.56 1.83 -32.94
CA LYS A 202 -13.61 1.99 -34.05
C LYS A 202 -14.03 3.22 -34.80
N SER A 203 -13.14 4.21 -35.01
CA SER A 203 -13.41 5.32 -35.90
C SER A 203 -13.85 4.72 -37.25
N CYS A 204 -15.02 5.09 -37.74
CA CYS A 204 -15.41 4.79 -39.10
C CYS A 204 -14.38 5.46 -40.00
N ASN A 205 -13.38 4.73 -40.47
CA ASN A 205 -12.51 5.20 -41.53
C ASN A 205 -13.41 5.41 -42.73
N ASN A 206 -13.38 6.64 -43.24
CA ASN A 206 -14.12 7.14 -44.39
C ASN A 206 -14.35 6.06 -45.43
N VAL A 207 -15.62 5.78 -45.68
CA VAL A 207 -16.03 5.19 -46.97
C VAL A 207 -15.77 6.32 -47.97
N SER A 208 -14.60 6.28 -48.62
CA SER A 208 -14.37 7.07 -49.83
C SER A 208 -15.32 6.58 -50.90
N SER A 209 -16.29 7.40 -51.20
CA SER A 209 -17.10 7.32 -52.40
C SER A 209 -16.28 7.45 -53.66
#